data_1b8e1812b17fc0b28b67f98f78805da8
#
_entry.id   1b8e1812b17fc0b28b67f98f78805da8
#
_cell.length_a   1.000
_cell.length_b   1.000
_cell.length_c   1.000
_cell.angle_alpha   90.00
_cell.angle_beta   90.00
_cell.angle_gamma   90.00
#
_symmetry.space_group_name_H-M   'P 1'
#
loop_
_entity.id
_entity.type
_entity.pdbx_description
1 polymer ?
#
loop_
_entity_poly.entity_id
_entity_poly.type
_entity_poly.pdbx_seq_one_letter_code
_entity_poly.pdbx_strand_id
1 'polypeptide(L)'
;MPREGGASSNRRIIGSLQASVFTGSSAFADEDDGREDVSANNELSGKVAIVTGAGRNIGRAIALALADGGASIVVNARSNRAEADAVAREIEAAGVRALAHIADVADAGAVQTMADMAVKHFGRIDILINNAALRREKPFAEMSYLEWREILDVTLDGAFHCAKACLPALRKSGAGTIVNIGGLSAHTGAKNRAHVVTAKAGIVGFTRALAHDLASGGITVNCVVPGLIGTPRPKDKPEPAHHRTHQTITGERGRPEDVAAAVRFLCGPAARYITGQAIHASGGAYLGA
;
A
#
# COMPACT_ATOMS: atom_id res chain seq x y z
N MET A 1 -71.14 17.38 39.72
CA MET A 1 -70.80 17.99 41.00
C MET A 1 -69.32 18.05 41.14
N PRO A 2 -68.76 19.20 41.46
CA PRO A 2 -67.35 19.52 41.33
C PRO A 2 -66.53 19.40 42.61
N ARG A 3 -65.21 19.39 42.52
CA ARG A 3 -64.24 19.98 43.50
C ARG A 3 -62.96 20.20 42.74
N GLU A 4 -62.68 21.43 42.40
CA GLU A 4 -61.87 22.42 43.10
C GLU A 4 -60.58 21.81 43.76
N GLY A 5 -59.42 22.14 43.35
CA GLY A 5 -58.65 23.25 43.83
C GLY A 5 -57.14 22.95 43.79
N GLY A 6 -56.42 23.96 43.47
CA GLY A 6 -55.05 23.98 43.85
C GLY A 6 -54.04 24.50 42.79
N ALA A 7 -54.08 25.81 42.54
CA ALA A 7 -52.96 26.49 41.89
C ALA A 7 -51.78 26.58 42.87
N SER A 8 -50.59 26.20 42.43
CA SER A 8 -49.34 26.56 43.07
C SER A 8 -48.36 27.06 42.05
N SER A 9 -48.15 28.35 42.13
CA SER A 9 -47.09 29.09 41.44
C SER A 9 -45.72 28.54 41.82
N ASN A 10 -44.88 28.21 40.87
CA ASN A 10 -43.47 28.14 41.13
C ASN A 10 -42.69 29.01 40.14
N ARG A 11 -42.04 29.97 40.72
CA ARG A 11 -41.25 31.03 40.11
C ARG A 11 -40.05 30.46 39.31
N ARG A 12 -39.85 31.07 38.18
CA ARG A 12 -38.59 31.00 37.42
C ARG A 12 -37.43 31.37 38.34
N ILE A 13 -36.47 30.44 38.45
CA ILE A 13 -35.09 30.80 38.82
C ILE A 13 -34.27 30.62 37.56
N ILE A 14 -33.93 31.76 36.96
CA ILE A 14 -32.91 31.81 35.89
C ILE A 14 -31.58 31.83 36.63
N GLY A 15 -30.96 30.64 36.71
CA GLY A 15 -29.56 30.50 37.14
C GLY A 15 -28.66 30.74 35.95
N SER A 16 -27.90 31.82 36.01
CA SER A 16 -26.81 32.12 35.08
C SER A 16 -25.75 31.02 35.17
N LEU A 17 -25.62 30.21 34.12
CA LEU A 17 -24.45 29.33 33.91
C LEU A 17 -23.29 30.22 33.46
N GLN A 18 -22.43 30.60 34.39
CA GLN A 18 -21.10 31.10 34.10
C GLN A 18 -20.30 29.97 33.44
N ALA A 19 -19.86 30.19 32.20
CA ALA A 19 -18.88 29.36 31.53
C ALA A 19 -17.56 29.44 32.27
N SER A 20 -17.22 28.45 33.07
CA SER A 20 -15.86 28.26 33.57
C SER A 20 -14.98 27.82 32.41
N VAL A 21 -14.17 28.73 31.92
CA VAL A 21 -13.05 28.43 31.02
C VAL A 21 -12.08 27.57 31.81
N PHE A 22 -11.97 26.31 31.41
CA PHE A 22 -10.94 25.40 31.89
C PHE A 22 -9.59 25.85 31.33
N THR A 23 -8.87 26.71 32.03
CA THR A 23 -7.44 26.94 31.83
C THR A 23 -6.67 25.86 32.61
N GLY A 24 -6.73 24.63 32.12
CA GLY A 24 -5.85 23.57 32.57
C GLY A 24 -4.56 23.60 31.76
N SER A 25 -3.63 24.46 32.16
CA SER A 25 -2.22 24.32 31.76
C SER A 25 -1.65 23.12 32.53
N SER A 26 -1.81 21.91 31.96
CA SER A 26 -0.94 20.80 32.32
C SER A 26 0.34 21.00 31.53
N ALA A 27 1.40 21.36 32.21
CA ALA A 27 2.75 21.22 31.70
C ALA A 27 3.00 19.75 31.39
N PHE A 28 2.80 19.35 30.12
CA PHE A 28 3.54 18.22 29.61
C PHE A 28 4.98 18.72 29.53
N ALA A 29 5.85 18.12 30.31
CA ALA A 29 7.27 18.28 30.13
C ALA A 29 7.55 17.83 28.70
N ASP A 30 8.05 18.75 27.86
CA ASP A 30 8.68 18.45 26.60
C ASP A 30 9.93 17.62 26.93
N GLU A 31 9.77 16.30 27.01
CA GLU A 31 10.89 15.40 26.77
C GLU A 31 11.20 15.57 25.28
N ASP A 32 12.27 16.29 24.99
CA ASP A 32 12.90 16.37 23.68
C ASP A 32 13.27 14.93 23.28
N ASP A 33 12.37 14.27 22.52
CA ASP A 33 12.48 12.86 22.16
C ASP A 33 13.47 12.63 21.00
N GLY A 34 14.35 13.59 20.71
CA GLY A 34 15.45 13.43 19.77
C GLY A 34 15.02 13.01 18.35
N ARG A 35 13.77 13.30 17.96
CA ARG A 35 13.34 13.09 16.57
C ARG A 35 14.04 14.11 15.70
N GLU A 36 15.07 13.66 15.00
CA GLU A 36 15.67 14.45 13.93
C GLU A 36 14.56 14.91 13.00
N ASP A 37 14.53 16.20 12.73
CA ASP A 37 13.59 16.83 11.78
C ASP A 37 13.98 16.39 10.37
N VAL A 38 13.55 15.18 9.99
CA VAL A 38 13.80 14.59 8.67
C VAL A 38 13.01 15.42 7.68
N SER A 39 13.69 16.27 6.91
CA SER A 39 13.04 17.05 5.85
C SER A 39 12.15 16.14 5.01
N ALA A 40 10.95 16.60 4.66
CA ALA A 40 9.92 15.81 3.98
C ALA A 40 10.37 15.14 2.66
N ASN A 41 11.53 15.53 2.14
CA ASN A 41 12.11 15.00 0.91
C ASN A 41 13.20 13.94 1.11
N ASN A 42 13.47 13.49 2.34
CA ASN A 42 14.56 12.53 2.60
C ASN A 42 14.24 11.55 3.74
N GLU A 43 12.97 11.37 4.04
CA GLU A 43 12.46 10.57 5.16
C GLU A 43 12.78 9.07 5.05
N LEU A 44 13.20 8.62 3.86
CA LEU A 44 13.60 7.23 3.59
C LEU A 44 15.11 7.10 3.38
N SER A 45 15.89 8.13 3.68
CA SER A 45 17.34 8.08 3.51
C SER A 45 17.96 6.90 4.25
N GLY A 46 18.93 6.23 3.59
CA GLY A 46 19.61 5.05 4.12
C GLY A 46 18.76 3.77 4.14
N LYS A 47 17.51 3.80 3.70
CA LYS A 47 16.65 2.61 3.55
C LYS A 47 16.83 1.97 2.17
N VAL A 48 16.49 0.68 2.09
CA VAL A 48 16.51 -0.11 0.87
C VAL A 48 15.14 -0.70 0.63
N ALA A 49 14.57 -0.44 -0.55
CA ALA A 49 13.26 -0.95 -0.95
C ALA A 49 13.38 -1.94 -2.12
N ILE A 50 12.68 -3.07 -2.04
CA ILE A 50 12.42 -3.94 -3.18
C ILE A 50 11.02 -3.63 -3.69
N VAL A 51 10.90 -3.27 -4.98
CA VAL A 51 9.60 -3.04 -5.63
C VAL A 51 9.40 -4.07 -6.73
N THR A 52 8.44 -4.98 -6.55
CA THR A 52 8.17 -6.02 -7.54
C THR A 52 7.29 -5.48 -8.68
N GLY A 53 7.59 -5.89 -9.92
CA GLY A 53 6.90 -5.37 -11.11
C GLY A 53 7.09 -3.86 -11.31
N ALA A 54 8.29 -3.36 -11.04
CA ALA A 54 8.60 -1.93 -11.01
C ALA A 54 8.96 -1.32 -12.38
N GLY A 55 9.02 -2.11 -13.45
CA GLY A 55 9.48 -1.61 -14.76
C GLY A 55 8.52 -0.60 -15.44
N ARG A 56 7.26 -0.47 -14.99
CA ARG A 56 6.26 0.41 -15.59
C ARG A 56 5.09 0.74 -14.67
N ASN A 57 4.25 1.69 -15.11
CA ASN A 57 2.97 2.02 -14.49
C ASN A 57 3.09 2.30 -12.97
N ILE A 58 2.19 1.72 -12.15
CA ILE A 58 2.15 1.91 -10.70
C ILE A 58 3.47 1.50 -10.04
N GLY A 59 4.05 0.36 -10.43
CA GLY A 59 5.31 -0.10 -9.85
C GLY A 59 6.47 0.87 -10.10
N ARG A 60 6.58 1.44 -11.33
CA ARG A 60 7.56 2.49 -11.63
C ARG A 60 7.31 3.74 -10.78
N ALA A 61 6.08 4.22 -10.72
CA ALA A 61 5.75 5.41 -9.92
C ALA A 61 6.08 5.21 -8.44
N ILE A 62 5.83 4.01 -7.88
CA ILE A 62 6.22 3.67 -6.50
C ILE A 62 7.74 3.69 -6.35
N ALA A 63 8.49 3.07 -7.27
CA ALA A 63 9.94 3.04 -7.20
C ALA A 63 10.55 4.45 -7.21
N LEU A 64 10.03 5.32 -8.08
CA LEU A 64 10.47 6.72 -8.17
C LEU A 64 10.08 7.52 -6.92
N ALA A 65 8.86 7.35 -6.39
CA ALA A 65 8.42 8.07 -5.20
C ALA A 65 9.22 7.68 -3.94
N LEU A 66 9.61 6.40 -3.81
CA LEU A 66 10.47 5.95 -2.71
C LEU A 66 11.90 6.45 -2.89
N ALA A 67 12.41 6.51 -4.11
CA ALA A 67 13.72 7.08 -4.43
C ALA A 67 13.76 8.59 -4.13
N ASP A 68 12.71 9.34 -4.47
CA ASP A 68 12.56 10.75 -4.11
C ASP A 68 12.55 10.98 -2.59
N GLY A 69 12.10 9.99 -1.81
CA GLY A 69 12.24 9.96 -0.35
C GLY A 69 13.64 9.55 0.14
N GLY A 70 14.59 9.27 -0.75
CA GLY A 70 15.98 8.92 -0.43
C GLY A 70 16.28 7.42 -0.29
N ALA A 71 15.31 6.53 -0.56
CA ALA A 71 15.55 5.10 -0.49
C ALA A 71 16.30 4.56 -1.69
N SER A 72 17.28 3.66 -1.49
CA SER A 72 17.87 2.85 -2.56
C SER A 72 16.88 1.78 -3.04
N ILE A 73 16.80 1.52 -4.35
CA ILE A 73 15.73 0.72 -4.93
C ILE A 73 16.25 -0.52 -5.67
N VAL A 74 15.67 -1.68 -5.37
CA VAL A 74 15.70 -2.84 -6.25
C VAL A 74 14.49 -2.80 -7.18
N VAL A 75 14.71 -2.56 -8.45
CA VAL A 75 13.71 -2.51 -9.51
C VAL A 75 13.53 -3.90 -10.08
N ASN A 76 12.50 -4.63 -9.63
CA ASN A 76 12.24 -5.96 -10.16
C ASN A 76 11.29 -5.91 -11.37
N ALA A 77 11.59 -6.71 -12.37
CA ALA A 77 10.69 -7.05 -13.46
C ALA A 77 10.77 -8.57 -13.76
N ARG A 78 9.68 -9.15 -14.29
CA ARG A 78 9.63 -10.59 -14.59
C ARG A 78 10.59 -10.97 -15.71
N SER A 79 10.62 -10.21 -16.82
CA SER A 79 11.36 -10.57 -18.03
C SER A 79 11.89 -9.37 -18.82
N ASN A 80 11.26 -8.20 -18.72
CA ASN A 80 11.68 -7.04 -19.50
C ASN A 80 12.85 -6.31 -18.82
N ARG A 81 14.06 -6.74 -19.15
CA ARG A 81 15.31 -6.14 -18.65
C ARG A 81 15.40 -4.67 -19.01
N ALA A 82 15.07 -4.29 -20.26
CA ALA A 82 15.21 -2.93 -20.74
C ALA A 82 14.32 -1.93 -19.96
N GLU A 83 13.07 -2.31 -19.63
CA GLU A 83 12.19 -1.50 -18.78
C GLU A 83 12.77 -1.34 -17.36
N ALA A 84 13.27 -2.43 -16.76
CA ALA A 84 13.85 -2.38 -15.41
C ALA A 84 15.11 -1.49 -15.37
N ASP A 85 16.01 -1.65 -16.34
CA ASP A 85 17.24 -0.86 -16.45
C ASP A 85 16.92 0.63 -16.72
N ALA A 86 15.87 0.93 -17.48
CA ALA A 86 15.47 2.32 -17.73
C ALA A 86 15.01 3.00 -16.42
N VAL A 87 14.19 2.31 -15.61
CA VAL A 87 13.75 2.84 -14.30
C VAL A 87 14.93 2.97 -13.33
N ALA A 88 15.85 1.99 -13.31
CA ALA A 88 17.03 2.07 -12.45
C ALA A 88 17.90 3.29 -12.81
N ARG A 89 18.17 3.53 -14.11
CA ARG A 89 18.89 4.74 -14.56
C ARG A 89 18.20 6.04 -14.21
N GLU A 90 16.87 6.07 -14.28
CA GLU A 90 16.07 7.25 -13.88
C GLU A 90 16.24 7.56 -12.39
N ILE A 91 16.25 6.53 -11.54
CA ILE A 91 16.50 6.65 -10.10
C ILE A 91 17.95 7.12 -9.84
N GLU A 92 18.91 6.54 -10.54
CA GLU A 92 20.33 6.92 -10.42
C GLU A 92 20.58 8.37 -10.85
N ALA A 93 19.89 8.83 -11.89
CA ALA A 93 19.95 10.22 -12.33
C ALA A 93 19.40 11.21 -11.28
N ALA A 94 18.52 10.75 -10.39
CA ALA A 94 18.05 11.50 -9.24
C ALA A 94 18.98 11.42 -8.00
N GLY A 95 20.17 10.81 -8.15
CA GLY A 95 21.20 10.76 -7.10
C GLY A 95 21.04 9.60 -6.10
N VAL A 96 20.14 8.66 -6.35
CA VAL A 96 19.87 7.52 -5.48
C VAL A 96 20.34 6.21 -6.13
N ARG A 97 20.83 5.27 -5.32
CA ARG A 97 21.33 3.98 -5.84
C ARG A 97 20.15 3.09 -6.27
N ALA A 98 20.30 2.42 -7.42
CA ALA A 98 19.35 1.46 -7.92
C ALA A 98 19.99 0.15 -8.39
N LEU A 99 19.21 -0.93 -8.41
CA LEU A 99 19.61 -2.23 -8.94
C LEU A 99 18.44 -2.83 -9.71
N ALA A 100 18.57 -2.98 -11.02
CA ALA A 100 17.59 -3.72 -11.82
C ALA A 100 17.83 -5.23 -11.68
N HIS A 101 16.78 -5.97 -11.29
CA HIS A 101 16.84 -7.43 -11.13
C HIS A 101 15.67 -8.12 -11.82
N ILE A 102 15.99 -9.13 -12.65
CA ILE A 102 14.98 -9.92 -13.35
C ILE A 102 14.72 -11.19 -12.53
N ALA A 103 13.47 -11.32 -12.06
CA ALA A 103 12.99 -12.50 -11.35
C ALA A 103 11.47 -12.62 -11.55
N ASP A 104 10.98 -13.82 -11.85
CA ASP A 104 9.55 -14.13 -11.73
C ASP A 104 9.22 -14.34 -10.25
N VAL A 105 8.29 -13.57 -9.71
CA VAL A 105 7.88 -13.68 -8.30
C VAL A 105 7.17 -15.01 -7.98
N ALA A 106 6.67 -15.71 -9.00
CA ALA A 106 6.11 -17.05 -8.86
C ALA A 106 7.18 -18.13 -8.62
N ASP A 107 8.46 -17.83 -8.89
CA ASP A 107 9.60 -18.70 -8.62
C ASP A 107 10.28 -18.31 -7.30
N ALA A 108 10.09 -19.15 -6.28
CA ALA A 108 10.66 -18.93 -4.94
C ALA A 108 12.20 -18.85 -4.95
N GLY A 109 12.88 -19.61 -5.82
CA GLY A 109 14.35 -19.59 -5.95
C GLY A 109 14.85 -18.28 -6.57
N ALA A 110 14.18 -17.80 -7.62
CA ALA A 110 14.49 -16.52 -8.24
C ALA A 110 14.25 -15.36 -7.26
N VAL A 111 13.18 -15.43 -6.45
CA VAL A 111 12.88 -14.45 -5.41
C VAL A 111 13.92 -14.45 -4.29
N GLN A 112 14.36 -15.65 -3.84
CA GLN A 112 15.43 -15.74 -2.84
C GLN A 112 16.73 -15.11 -3.38
N THR A 113 17.09 -15.42 -4.63
CA THR A 113 18.26 -14.82 -5.29
C THR A 113 18.16 -13.29 -5.35
N MET A 114 16.98 -12.74 -5.64
CA MET A 114 16.73 -11.30 -5.64
C MET A 114 16.95 -10.67 -4.26
N ALA A 115 16.46 -11.30 -3.21
CA ALA A 115 16.65 -10.81 -1.83
C ALA A 115 18.12 -10.86 -1.41
N ASP A 116 18.82 -11.96 -1.74
CA ASP A 116 20.26 -12.11 -1.44
C ASP A 116 21.10 -11.08 -2.18
N MET A 117 20.78 -10.81 -3.47
CA MET A 117 21.43 -9.77 -4.26
C MET A 117 21.18 -8.36 -3.71
N ALA A 118 19.97 -8.08 -3.21
CA ALA A 118 19.67 -6.82 -2.54
C ALA A 118 20.54 -6.62 -1.29
N VAL A 119 20.63 -7.65 -0.43
CA VAL A 119 21.47 -7.62 0.77
C VAL A 119 22.95 -7.53 0.42
N LYS A 120 23.42 -8.27 -0.59
CA LYS A 120 24.82 -8.21 -1.05
C LYS A 120 25.18 -6.81 -1.57
N HIS A 121 24.29 -6.16 -2.31
CA HIS A 121 24.57 -4.88 -2.98
C HIS A 121 24.38 -3.67 -2.06
N PHE A 122 23.36 -3.69 -1.18
CA PHE A 122 22.99 -2.55 -0.35
C PHE A 122 23.24 -2.78 1.16
N GLY A 123 23.45 -4.03 1.60
CA GLY A 123 23.70 -4.40 2.99
C GLY A 123 22.42 -4.65 3.82
N ARG A 124 21.23 -4.28 3.30
CA ARG A 124 19.96 -4.34 4.03
C ARG A 124 18.76 -4.42 3.12
N ILE A 125 17.59 -4.72 3.69
CA ILE A 125 16.26 -4.54 3.11
C ILE A 125 15.36 -4.00 4.22
N ASP A 126 14.73 -2.85 4.00
CA ASP A 126 13.84 -2.18 4.95
C ASP A 126 12.40 -2.19 4.49
N ILE A 127 12.19 -2.17 3.17
CA ILE A 127 10.89 -1.99 2.55
C ILE A 127 10.69 -3.04 1.48
N LEU A 128 9.53 -3.71 1.51
CA LEU A 128 9.09 -4.60 0.45
C LEU A 128 7.75 -4.13 -0.10
N ILE A 129 7.70 -3.89 -1.42
CA ILE A 129 6.46 -3.56 -2.12
C ILE A 129 6.06 -4.72 -3.05
N ASN A 130 5.03 -5.44 -2.66
CA ASN A 130 4.42 -6.50 -3.46
C ASN A 130 3.42 -5.90 -4.46
N ASN A 131 3.94 -5.46 -5.61
CA ASN A 131 3.15 -4.84 -6.67
C ASN A 131 2.97 -5.75 -7.89
N ALA A 132 3.85 -6.71 -8.13
CA ALA A 132 3.76 -7.64 -9.26
C ALA A 132 2.39 -8.33 -9.30
N ALA A 133 1.73 -8.28 -10.45
CA ALA A 133 0.43 -8.90 -10.65
C ALA A 133 0.16 -9.11 -12.14
N LEU A 134 -0.62 -10.13 -12.45
CA LEU A 134 -1.21 -10.33 -13.77
C LEU A 134 -2.69 -9.94 -13.75
N ARG A 135 -3.17 -9.40 -14.88
CA ARG A 135 -4.57 -9.01 -15.07
C ARG A 135 -5.07 -9.60 -16.37
N ARG A 136 -6.06 -10.46 -16.26
CA ARG A 136 -6.75 -11.04 -17.41
C ARG A 136 -8.25 -11.06 -17.15
N GLU A 137 -9.02 -11.07 -18.22
CA GLU A 137 -10.46 -11.31 -18.18
C GLU A 137 -10.74 -12.64 -18.86
N LYS A 138 -11.48 -13.51 -18.20
CA LYS A 138 -11.90 -14.83 -18.69
C LYS A 138 -13.25 -15.17 -18.06
N PRO A 139 -14.28 -15.50 -18.85
CA PRO A 139 -15.52 -16.04 -18.29
C PRO A 139 -15.24 -17.26 -17.41
N PHE A 140 -15.90 -17.35 -16.26
CA PHE A 140 -15.63 -18.44 -15.31
C PHE A 140 -15.85 -19.83 -15.92
N ALA A 141 -16.91 -19.97 -16.72
CA ALA A 141 -17.22 -21.23 -17.39
C ALA A 141 -16.14 -21.71 -18.39
N GLU A 142 -15.30 -20.78 -18.89
CA GLU A 142 -14.25 -21.08 -19.86
C GLU A 142 -12.86 -21.08 -19.23
N MET A 143 -12.76 -20.72 -17.95
CA MET A 143 -11.48 -20.58 -17.23
C MET A 143 -10.91 -21.95 -16.92
N SER A 144 -9.74 -22.25 -17.44
CA SER A 144 -8.98 -23.42 -17.04
C SER A 144 -8.34 -23.27 -15.68
N TYR A 145 -8.00 -24.40 -15.04
CA TYR A 145 -7.26 -24.38 -13.77
C TYR A 145 -5.86 -23.75 -13.91
N LEU A 146 -5.22 -23.91 -15.05
CA LEU A 146 -3.91 -23.28 -15.32
C LEU A 146 -4.02 -21.76 -15.38
N GLU A 147 -5.04 -21.21 -16.06
CA GLU A 147 -5.28 -19.76 -16.09
C GLU A 147 -5.60 -19.20 -14.70
N TRP A 148 -6.35 -19.96 -13.90
CA TRP A 148 -6.60 -19.65 -12.50
C TRP A 148 -5.29 -19.59 -11.70
N ARG A 149 -4.48 -20.66 -11.75
CA ARG A 149 -3.22 -20.74 -11.01
C ARG A 149 -2.24 -19.65 -11.42
N GLU A 150 -2.05 -19.38 -12.69
CA GLU A 150 -1.12 -18.36 -13.18
C GLU A 150 -1.34 -16.98 -12.52
N ILE A 151 -2.61 -16.61 -12.29
CA ILE A 151 -2.92 -15.34 -11.63
C ILE A 151 -2.62 -15.39 -10.13
N LEU A 152 -2.96 -16.49 -9.47
CA LEU A 152 -2.70 -16.67 -8.05
C LEU A 152 -1.20 -16.76 -7.77
N ASP A 153 -0.48 -17.57 -8.56
CA ASP A 153 0.96 -17.81 -8.41
C ASP A 153 1.76 -16.49 -8.46
N VAL A 154 1.41 -15.59 -9.39
CA VAL A 154 2.12 -14.30 -9.47
C VAL A 154 1.63 -13.33 -8.39
N THR A 155 0.33 -13.25 -8.14
CA THR A 155 -0.23 -12.17 -7.32
C THR A 155 -0.19 -12.49 -5.82
N LEU A 156 -0.59 -13.69 -5.44
CA LEU A 156 -0.72 -14.10 -4.03
C LEU A 156 0.52 -14.87 -3.57
N ASP A 157 0.87 -15.95 -4.28
CA ASP A 157 2.00 -16.79 -3.90
C ASP A 157 3.33 -16.01 -4.09
N GLY A 158 3.42 -15.16 -5.13
CA GLY A 158 4.57 -14.26 -5.32
C GLY A 158 4.76 -13.27 -4.17
N ALA A 159 3.68 -12.71 -3.62
CA ALA A 159 3.77 -11.86 -2.44
C ALA A 159 4.24 -12.65 -1.20
N PHE A 160 3.78 -13.89 -1.05
CA PHE A 160 4.26 -14.80 0.00
C PHE A 160 5.76 -15.10 -0.16
N HIS A 161 6.22 -15.48 -1.35
CA HIS A 161 7.64 -15.75 -1.62
C HIS A 161 8.51 -14.53 -1.30
N CYS A 162 8.12 -13.35 -1.77
CA CYS A 162 8.85 -12.11 -1.52
C CYS A 162 8.90 -11.76 -0.02
N ALA A 163 7.76 -11.85 0.68
CA ALA A 163 7.72 -11.60 2.11
C ALA A 163 8.61 -12.58 2.88
N LYS A 164 8.57 -13.88 2.52
CA LYS A 164 9.38 -14.93 3.17
C LYS A 164 10.88 -14.71 2.95
N ALA A 165 11.31 -14.42 1.73
CA ALA A 165 12.72 -14.20 1.38
C ALA A 165 13.29 -12.91 2.02
N CYS A 166 12.48 -11.85 2.08
CA CYS A 166 12.92 -10.57 2.67
C CYS A 166 12.86 -10.55 4.21
N LEU A 167 12.10 -11.46 4.84
CA LEU A 167 11.81 -11.42 6.27
C LEU A 167 13.04 -11.32 7.17
N PRO A 168 14.15 -12.08 6.95
CA PRO A 168 15.32 -11.98 7.80
C PRO A 168 15.93 -10.56 7.80
N ALA A 169 16.02 -9.94 6.62
CA ALA A 169 16.55 -8.59 6.47
C ALA A 169 15.61 -7.53 7.02
N LEU A 170 14.30 -7.66 6.79
CA LEU A 170 13.27 -6.78 7.36
C LEU A 170 13.27 -6.80 8.89
N ARG A 171 13.45 -7.96 9.52
CA ARG A 171 13.61 -8.07 10.99
C ARG A 171 14.87 -7.39 11.47
N LYS A 172 15.99 -7.60 10.77
CA LYS A 172 17.28 -6.98 11.11
C LYS A 172 17.23 -5.45 10.99
N SER A 173 16.36 -4.90 10.17
CA SER A 173 16.21 -3.43 10.01
C SER A 173 15.64 -2.76 11.27
N GLY A 174 14.94 -3.49 12.14
CA GLY A 174 14.26 -2.99 13.35
C GLY A 174 13.00 -2.16 13.09
N ALA A 175 12.78 -1.74 11.84
CA ALA A 175 11.65 -0.91 11.41
C ALA A 175 11.19 -1.27 9.99
N GLY A 176 11.04 -2.58 9.73
CA GLY A 176 10.64 -3.09 8.42
C GLY A 176 9.24 -2.65 8.00
N THR A 177 9.02 -2.53 6.69
CA THR A 177 7.71 -2.21 6.12
C THR A 177 7.40 -3.12 4.94
N ILE A 178 6.21 -3.71 4.93
CA ILE A 178 5.66 -4.43 3.77
C ILE A 178 4.42 -3.70 3.31
N VAL A 179 4.37 -3.32 2.03
CA VAL A 179 3.16 -2.79 1.41
C VAL A 179 2.74 -3.70 0.27
N ASN A 180 1.55 -4.25 0.37
CA ASN A 180 0.94 -5.07 -0.65
C ASN A 180 0.03 -4.21 -1.54
N ILE A 181 0.07 -4.39 -2.86
CA ILE A 181 -0.83 -3.68 -3.77
C ILE A 181 -2.06 -4.55 -4.05
N GLY A 182 -3.16 -4.14 -3.45
CA GLY A 182 -4.48 -4.73 -3.63
C GLY A 182 -5.14 -4.39 -4.96
N GLY A 183 -6.43 -4.21 -4.96
CA GLY A 183 -7.22 -3.76 -6.10
C GLY A 183 -8.69 -3.60 -5.75
N LEU A 184 -9.32 -2.56 -6.28
CA LEU A 184 -10.71 -2.21 -6.01
C LEU A 184 -11.66 -3.40 -6.19
N SER A 185 -11.44 -4.20 -7.24
CA SER A 185 -12.28 -5.37 -7.52
C SER A 185 -12.26 -6.48 -6.46
N ALA A 186 -11.29 -6.48 -5.55
CA ALA A 186 -11.30 -7.38 -4.39
C ALA A 186 -12.47 -7.08 -3.42
N HIS A 187 -12.96 -5.85 -3.43
CA HIS A 187 -14.01 -5.34 -2.55
C HIS A 187 -15.37 -5.24 -3.24
N THR A 188 -15.38 -4.98 -4.55
CA THR A 188 -16.60 -4.77 -5.34
C THR A 188 -17.01 -5.96 -6.22
N GLY A 189 -16.11 -6.93 -6.40
CA GLY A 189 -16.25 -7.93 -7.44
C GLY A 189 -15.97 -7.34 -8.84
N ALA A 190 -15.84 -8.20 -9.83
CA ALA A 190 -15.78 -7.83 -11.24
C ALA A 190 -16.12 -9.02 -12.14
N LYS A 191 -16.93 -8.79 -13.18
CA LYS A 191 -17.29 -9.81 -14.18
C LYS A 191 -16.05 -10.35 -14.89
N ASN A 192 -16.00 -11.64 -15.15
CA ASN A 192 -14.92 -12.33 -15.88
C ASN A 192 -13.53 -12.24 -15.22
N ARG A 193 -13.47 -12.02 -13.90
CA ARG A 193 -12.21 -11.82 -13.17
C ARG A 193 -12.13 -12.61 -11.88
N ALA A 194 -12.78 -13.76 -11.78
CA ALA A 194 -12.82 -14.57 -10.57
C ALA A 194 -11.40 -14.79 -9.98
N HIS A 195 -10.43 -15.21 -10.79
CA HIS A 195 -9.03 -15.41 -10.39
C HIS A 195 -8.36 -14.12 -9.85
N VAL A 196 -8.53 -12.98 -10.55
CA VAL A 196 -7.92 -11.71 -10.14
C VAL A 196 -8.57 -11.19 -8.85
N VAL A 197 -9.90 -11.26 -8.75
CA VAL A 197 -10.66 -10.85 -7.56
C VAL A 197 -10.21 -11.68 -6.35
N THR A 198 -10.17 -13.00 -6.50
CA THR A 198 -9.76 -13.91 -5.43
C THR A 198 -8.32 -13.66 -4.99
N ALA A 199 -7.37 -13.53 -5.93
CA ALA A 199 -5.98 -13.25 -5.60
C ALA A 199 -5.84 -11.91 -4.84
N LYS A 200 -6.53 -10.86 -5.28
CA LYS A 200 -6.47 -9.54 -4.63
C LYS A 200 -7.21 -9.48 -3.29
N ALA A 201 -8.29 -10.26 -3.12
CA ALA A 201 -8.93 -10.44 -1.82
C ALA A 201 -8.02 -11.22 -0.86
N GLY A 202 -7.34 -12.26 -1.36
CA GLY A 202 -6.32 -13.00 -0.62
C GLY A 202 -5.18 -12.10 -0.12
N ILE A 203 -4.73 -11.13 -0.92
CA ILE A 203 -3.73 -10.13 -0.52
C ILE A 203 -4.18 -9.31 0.69
N VAL A 204 -5.46 -8.94 0.79
CA VAL A 204 -5.99 -8.22 1.96
C VAL A 204 -5.95 -9.11 3.22
N GLY A 205 -6.38 -10.38 3.08
CA GLY A 205 -6.28 -11.37 4.16
C GLY A 205 -4.83 -11.61 4.59
N PHE A 206 -3.94 -11.81 3.63
CA PHE A 206 -2.51 -11.99 3.85
C PHE A 206 -1.86 -10.79 4.57
N THR A 207 -2.24 -9.56 4.21
CA THR A 207 -1.80 -8.34 4.87
C THR A 207 -2.14 -8.36 6.36
N ARG A 208 -3.37 -8.71 6.70
CA ARG A 208 -3.84 -8.76 8.09
C ARG A 208 -3.12 -9.83 8.90
N ALA A 209 -2.98 -11.03 8.34
CA ALA A 209 -2.26 -12.13 8.98
C ALA A 209 -0.80 -11.75 9.27
N LEU A 210 -0.08 -11.26 8.26
CA LEU A 210 1.31 -10.84 8.44
C LEU A 210 1.47 -9.67 9.42
N ALA A 211 0.50 -8.75 9.50
CA ALA A 211 0.53 -7.66 10.47
C ALA A 211 0.54 -8.20 11.91
N HIS A 212 -0.24 -9.24 12.20
CA HIS A 212 -0.20 -9.91 13.51
C HIS A 212 1.11 -10.65 13.76
N ASP A 213 1.57 -11.44 12.77
CA ASP A 213 2.74 -12.31 12.93
C ASP A 213 4.05 -11.52 13.06
N LEU A 214 4.12 -10.32 12.48
CA LEU A 214 5.37 -9.58 12.34
C LEU A 214 5.48 -8.33 13.21
N ALA A 215 4.41 -7.95 13.91
CA ALA A 215 4.38 -6.74 14.74
C ALA A 215 5.46 -6.75 15.83
N SER A 216 5.68 -7.89 16.51
CA SER A 216 6.72 -8.03 17.54
C SER A 216 8.14 -7.85 17.00
N GLY A 217 8.35 -8.02 15.70
CA GLY A 217 9.61 -7.74 15.00
C GLY A 217 9.76 -6.31 14.50
N GLY A 218 8.87 -5.39 14.90
CA GLY A 218 8.87 -3.99 14.46
C GLY A 218 8.51 -3.80 12.99
N ILE A 219 7.82 -4.77 12.36
CA ILE A 219 7.45 -4.71 10.95
C ILE A 219 5.97 -4.31 10.82
N THR A 220 5.70 -3.26 10.05
CA THR A 220 4.34 -2.90 9.63
C THR A 220 3.99 -3.56 8.31
N VAL A 221 2.73 -4.01 8.17
CA VAL A 221 2.24 -4.63 6.94
C VAL A 221 0.91 -4.01 6.57
N ASN A 222 0.83 -3.34 5.42
CA ASN A 222 -0.38 -2.68 4.94
C ASN A 222 -0.68 -3.02 3.48
N CYS A 223 -1.90 -2.76 3.06
CA CYS A 223 -2.35 -2.92 1.68
C CYS A 223 -2.78 -1.55 1.14
N VAL A 224 -2.25 -1.14 0.00
CA VAL A 224 -2.81 -0.02 -0.77
C VAL A 224 -3.70 -0.59 -1.86
N VAL A 225 -4.93 -0.10 -1.96
CA VAL A 225 -5.97 -0.57 -2.89
C VAL A 225 -6.20 0.50 -3.96
N PRO A 226 -5.57 0.38 -5.14
CA PRO A 226 -5.81 1.30 -6.24
C PRO A 226 -7.24 1.16 -6.79
N GLY A 227 -7.85 2.30 -7.09
CA GLY A 227 -9.10 2.39 -7.85
C GLY A 227 -8.89 2.32 -9.36
N LEU A 228 -9.59 3.20 -10.07
CA LEU A 228 -9.46 3.39 -11.52
C LEU A 228 -8.24 4.25 -11.81
N ILE A 229 -7.10 3.63 -12.10
CA ILE A 229 -5.84 4.33 -12.38
C ILE A 229 -5.63 4.39 -13.90
N GLY A 230 -5.37 5.60 -14.38
CA GLY A 230 -5.02 5.90 -15.77
C GLY A 230 -3.59 5.42 -16.08
N THR A 231 -3.47 4.21 -16.62
CA THR A 231 -2.18 3.65 -17.06
C THR A 231 -2.17 3.52 -18.59
N PRO A 232 -1.03 3.78 -19.25
CA PRO A 232 -0.89 3.52 -20.68
C PRO A 232 -1.29 2.10 -21.04
N ARG A 233 -2.03 1.96 -22.13
CA ARG A 233 -2.48 0.67 -22.67
C ARG A 233 -2.06 0.54 -24.13
N PRO A 234 -1.79 -0.70 -24.58
CA PRO A 234 -1.70 -0.96 -26.00
C PRO A 234 -2.99 -0.53 -26.71
N LYS A 235 -2.87 0.15 -27.86
CA LYS A 235 -4.00 0.72 -28.62
C LYS A 235 -5.01 -0.35 -29.09
N ASP A 236 -4.56 -1.59 -29.23
CA ASP A 236 -5.33 -2.77 -29.64
C ASP A 236 -6.14 -3.41 -28.50
N LYS A 237 -5.94 -2.99 -27.24
CA LYS A 237 -6.67 -3.55 -26.09
C LYS A 237 -7.80 -2.61 -25.65
N PRO A 238 -9.06 -3.06 -25.77
CA PRO A 238 -10.21 -2.27 -25.33
C PRO A 238 -10.16 -2.03 -23.82
N GLU A 239 -10.86 -1.00 -23.39
CA GLU A 239 -11.03 -0.74 -21.97
C GLU A 239 -11.82 -1.87 -21.29
N PRO A 240 -11.34 -2.39 -20.13
CA PRO A 240 -12.05 -3.42 -19.41
C PRO A 240 -13.47 -3.01 -19.03
N ALA A 241 -14.44 -3.90 -19.22
CA ALA A 241 -15.85 -3.60 -18.99
C ALA A 241 -16.13 -3.08 -17.56
N HIS A 242 -15.41 -3.60 -16.55
CA HIS A 242 -15.56 -3.16 -15.15
C HIS A 242 -15.12 -1.72 -14.90
N HIS A 243 -14.33 -1.10 -15.78
CA HIS A 243 -13.99 0.34 -15.67
C HIS A 243 -15.18 1.26 -15.95
N ARG A 244 -16.20 0.77 -16.64
CA ARG A 244 -17.43 1.56 -16.93
C ARG A 244 -18.41 1.55 -15.77
N THR A 245 -18.31 0.58 -14.88
CA THR A 245 -19.24 0.39 -13.76
C THR A 245 -18.78 1.05 -12.46
N HIS A 246 -17.50 1.44 -12.39
CA HIS A 246 -16.95 2.14 -11.23
C HIS A 246 -16.85 3.62 -11.52
N GLN A 247 -17.62 4.41 -10.79
CA GLN A 247 -17.50 5.87 -10.82
C GLN A 247 -16.68 6.32 -9.62
N THR A 248 -15.82 7.30 -9.81
CA THR A 248 -15.11 7.97 -8.73
C THR A 248 -15.94 9.15 -8.24
N ILE A 249 -15.95 9.40 -6.93
CA ILE A 249 -16.61 10.59 -6.37
C ILE A 249 -15.85 11.86 -6.78
N THR A 250 -14.53 11.76 -6.95
CA THR A 250 -13.69 12.85 -7.44
C THR A 250 -13.94 13.20 -8.90
N GLY A 251 -14.69 12.38 -9.64
CA GLY A 251 -15.01 12.59 -11.07
C GLY A 251 -13.87 12.20 -12.03
N GLU A 252 -12.65 11.98 -11.54
CA GLU A 252 -11.47 11.72 -12.37
C GLU A 252 -10.85 10.35 -12.06
N ARG A 253 -10.04 9.87 -13.00
CA ARG A 253 -9.19 8.71 -12.77
C ARG A 253 -7.94 9.13 -12.03
N GLY A 254 -7.56 8.34 -11.03
CA GLY A 254 -6.27 8.51 -10.38
C GLY A 254 -5.10 8.24 -11.33
N ARG A 255 -3.96 8.78 -10.98
CA ARG A 255 -2.67 8.54 -11.66
C ARG A 255 -1.85 7.51 -10.87
N PRO A 256 -0.86 6.86 -11.48
CA PRO A 256 0.09 6.01 -10.77
C PRO A 256 0.73 6.69 -9.56
N GLU A 257 0.98 7.99 -9.64
CA GLU A 257 1.58 8.83 -8.60
C GLU A 257 0.68 8.95 -7.37
N ASP A 258 -0.65 8.94 -7.53
CA ASP A 258 -1.60 8.99 -6.41
C ASP A 258 -1.52 7.71 -5.54
N VAL A 259 -1.27 6.57 -6.19
CA VAL A 259 -1.01 5.31 -5.49
C VAL A 259 0.36 5.32 -4.83
N ALA A 260 1.37 5.83 -5.55
CA ALA A 260 2.75 5.90 -5.07
C ALA A 260 2.88 6.81 -3.83
N ALA A 261 2.14 7.91 -3.78
CA ALA A 261 2.11 8.80 -2.62
C ALA A 261 1.60 8.08 -1.34
N ALA A 262 0.52 7.30 -1.46
CA ALA A 262 0.01 6.51 -0.34
C ALA A 262 1.02 5.44 0.11
N VAL A 263 1.72 4.79 -0.83
CA VAL A 263 2.77 3.81 -0.54
C VAL A 263 3.95 4.47 0.17
N ARG A 264 4.44 5.62 -0.33
CA ARG A 264 5.56 6.37 0.27
C ARG A 264 5.22 6.78 1.69
N PHE A 265 4.04 7.33 1.95
CA PHE A 265 3.57 7.66 3.30
C PHE A 265 3.63 6.45 4.24
N LEU A 266 3.13 5.27 3.80
CA LEU A 266 3.17 4.05 4.62
C LEU A 266 4.60 3.53 4.88
N CYS A 267 5.56 3.89 4.05
CA CYS A 267 6.97 3.54 4.23
C CYS A 267 7.73 4.53 5.13
N GLY A 268 7.18 5.71 5.36
CA GLY A 268 7.77 6.77 6.15
C GLY A 268 7.60 6.60 7.67
N PRO A 269 8.32 7.40 8.46
CA PRO A 269 8.28 7.34 9.93
C PRO A 269 6.91 7.71 10.50
N ALA A 270 6.16 8.59 9.85
CA ALA A 270 4.83 9.03 10.28
C ALA A 270 3.76 7.93 10.28
N ALA A 271 3.99 6.82 9.55
CA ALA A 271 3.03 5.71 9.43
C ALA A 271 3.33 4.52 10.36
N ARG A 272 4.26 4.62 11.30
CA ARG A 272 4.69 3.48 12.15
C ARG A 272 3.59 2.90 13.04
N TYR A 273 2.53 3.64 13.31
CA TYR A 273 1.35 3.17 14.06
C TYR A 273 0.23 2.62 13.17
N ILE A 274 0.47 2.52 11.84
CA ILE A 274 -0.49 2.00 10.86
C ILE A 274 -0.02 0.62 10.42
N THR A 275 -0.77 -0.44 10.77
CA THR A 275 -0.51 -1.81 10.33
C THR A 275 -1.81 -2.60 10.17
N GLY A 276 -1.84 -3.60 9.31
CA GLY A 276 -3.01 -4.45 9.02
C GLY A 276 -4.10 -3.75 8.20
N GLN A 277 -3.87 -2.54 7.69
CA GLN A 277 -4.88 -1.72 7.05
C GLN A 277 -4.94 -1.92 5.54
N ALA A 278 -6.15 -1.77 4.96
CA ALA A 278 -6.38 -1.65 3.54
C ALA A 278 -6.75 -0.18 3.22
N ILE A 279 -5.81 0.57 2.67
CA ILE A 279 -5.95 1.98 2.36
C ILE A 279 -6.36 2.15 0.90
N HIS A 280 -7.51 2.74 0.65
CA HIS A 280 -8.08 2.91 -0.68
C HIS A 280 -7.59 4.22 -1.33
N ALA A 281 -6.76 4.11 -2.37
CA ALA A 281 -6.40 5.18 -3.28
C ALA A 281 -7.31 5.10 -4.51
N SER A 282 -8.59 5.44 -4.36
CA SER A 282 -9.66 5.08 -5.32
C SER A 282 -10.54 6.24 -5.78
N GLY A 283 -10.27 7.48 -5.34
CA GLY A 283 -11.14 8.63 -5.65
C GLY A 283 -12.58 8.44 -5.14
N GLY A 284 -12.77 7.68 -4.06
CA GLY A 284 -14.07 7.36 -3.50
C GLY A 284 -14.87 6.30 -4.27
N ALA A 285 -14.27 5.59 -5.23
CA ALA A 285 -14.96 4.51 -5.96
C ALA A 285 -15.34 3.32 -5.04
N TYR A 286 -14.84 3.28 -3.83
CA TYR A 286 -15.25 2.40 -2.75
C TYR A 286 -15.14 3.14 -1.42
N LEU A 287 -16.25 3.22 -0.74
CA LEU A 287 -16.35 3.71 0.63
C LEU A 287 -16.51 2.47 1.50
N GLY A 288 -15.44 1.99 2.12
CA GLY A 288 -15.48 0.82 2.98
C GLY A 288 -16.54 0.95 4.07
N ALA A 289 -17.23 -0.17 4.37
CA ALA A 289 -18.07 -0.30 5.54
C ALA A 289 -17.25 -0.88 6.69
#